data_4bcbe94645b36535a79438939dc7033f
#
_entry.id   4bcbe94645b36535a79438939dc7033f
#
_cell.length_a   1.000
_cell.length_b   1.000
_cell.length_c   1.000
_cell.angle_alpha   90.00
_cell.angle_beta   90.00
_cell.angle_gamma   90.00
#
_symmetry.space_group_name_H-M   'P 1'
#
loop_
_entity.id
_entity.type
_entity.pdbx_description
1 polymer ?
#
loop_
_entity_poly.entity_id
_entity_poly.type
_entity_poly.pdbx_seq_one_letter_code
_entity_poly.pdbx_strand_id
1 'polypeptide(L)'
;LNALKRFPVAATATIGLCISLLLLVNLPYEQVKGSILYEPSYWYVWVGALPLAASIALCFENRLSPTIRHSVSLLAVLLWSLYGYISNDTPEHFFGALAFIAPIVTFFSSLFWAAFLKKDTDTSFWNFSYLLCIQILTGLLFASVLAAGLSLALFSTDTLFGCEFKSEMYSNIHVLCYTLFFPFYLLGNIPIASITETKVHSFAQAWKILGLYILLPLLILYGTILYAYLIKIIIQWQLPDGWVSALVSILTIGGTITLFILYPLCIQENRPLKFFRQWFGILLLPLLILMTVGIIRRFQDYGITTNRLYILLLNFWCYTTALYTIFTSGKKIKIPFISFILLFLISSIGPWRFSEITRYTMHKRIDTLIQNNKLGTNNLLTFD
;
A
#
# COMPACT_ATOMS: atom_id res chain seq x y z
N LEU A 1 3.48 -2.14 27.48
CA LEU A 1 2.33 -1.62 28.23
C LEU A 1 1.67 -0.41 27.52
N ASN A 2 2.44 0.54 26.94
CA ASN A 2 1.88 1.71 26.24
C ASN A 2 1.12 1.32 24.96
N ALA A 3 1.59 0.34 24.19
CA ALA A 3 0.91 -0.16 23.00
C ALA A 3 -0.48 -0.71 23.33
N LEU A 4 -0.60 -1.53 24.37
CA LEU A 4 -1.88 -2.13 24.80
C LEU A 4 -2.88 -1.08 25.31
N LYS A 5 -2.41 -0.04 26.00
CA LYS A 5 -3.29 1.03 26.48
C LYS A 5 -3.75 1.98 25.37
N ARG A 6 -2.86 2.27 24.42
CA ARG A 6 -3.13 3.23 23.35
C ARG A 6 -3.88 2.60 22.16
N PHE A 7 -3.56 1.34 21.83
CA PHE A 7 -4.09 0.61 20.68
C PHE A 7 -4.53 -0.83 21.02
N PRO A 8 -5.46 -1.03 21.97
CA PRO A 8 -5.82 -2.38 22.42
C PRO A 8 -6.35 -3.28 21.30
N VAL A 9 -7.20 -2.74 20.40
CA VAL A 9 -7.77 -3.51 19.29
C VAL A 9 -6.71 -3.92 18.26
N ALA A 10 -5.76 -3.03 17.95
CA ALA A 10 -4.66 -3.38 17.06
C ALA A 10 -3.73 -4.42 17.69
N ALA A 11 -3.46 -4.31 19.00
CA ALA A 11 -2.65 -5.26 19.74
C ALA A 11 -3.30 -6.66 19.80
N THR A 12 -4.62 -6.76 20.01
CA THR A 12 -5.33 -8.05 19.96
C THR A 12 -5.34 -8.64 18.55
N ALA A 13 -5.48 -7.82 17.50
CA ALA A 13 -5.35 -8.28 16.12
C ALA A 13 -3.94 -8.82 15.83
N THR A 14 -2.90 -8.18 16.35
CA THR A 14 -1.51 -8.66 16.24
C THR A 14 -1.32 -10.03 16.88
N ILE A 15 -1.84 -10.23 18.09
CA ILE A 15 -1.77 -11.51 18.81
C ILE A 15 -2.53 -12.58 18.03
N GLY A 16 -3.74 -12.27 17.55
CA GLY A 16 -4.55 -13.19 16.76
C GLY A 16 -3.83 -13.64 15.48
N LEU A 17 -3.23 -12.70 14.74
CA LEU A 17 -2.43 -13.00 13.55
C LEU A 17 -1.24 -13.92 13.89
N CYS A 18 -0.51 -13.61 14.96
CA CYS A 18 0.64 -14.40 15.40
C CYS A 18 0.23 -15.84 15.75
N ILE A 19 -0.82 -16.01 16.57
CA ILE A 19 -1.33 -17.33 16.95
C ILE A 19 -1.77 -18.12 15.70
N SER A 20 -2.49 -17.49 14.78
CA SER A 20 -2.98 -18.13 13.56
C SER A 20 -1.82 -18.60 12.67
N LEU A 21 -0.75 -17.81 12.54
CA LEU A 21 0.45 -18.22 11.79
C LEU A 21 1.23 -19.33 12.48
N LEU A 22 1.35 -19.30 13.81
CA LEU A 22 1.96 -20.40 14.55
C LEU A 22 1.18 -21.70 14.39
N LEU A 23 -0.15 -21.66 14.41
CA LEU A 23 -0.99 -22.82 14.14
C LEU A 23 -0.78 -23.34 12.70
N LEU A 24 -0.75 -22.44 11.71
CA LEU A 24 -0.52 -22.82 10.32
C LEU A 24 0.83 -23.52 10.10
N VAL A 25 1.88 -23.04 10.78
CA VAL A 25 3.24 -23.61 10.66
C VAL A 25 3.37 -24.97 11.35
N ASN A 26 2.68 -25.16 12.48
CA ASN A 26 2.90 -26.35 13.33
C ASN A 26 1.86 -27.46 13.14
N LEU A 27 0.70 -27.17 12.51
CA LEU A 27 -0.32 -28.18 12.26
C LEU A 27 0.02 -28.98 10.99
N PRO A 28 -0.22 -30.29 10.97
CA PRO A 28 -0.10 -31.10 9.76
C PRO A 28 -0.98 -30.59 8.63
N TYR A 29 -0.50 -30.63 7.40
CA TYR A 29 -1.22 -30.16 6.21
C TYR A 29 -2.64 -30.73 6.09
N GLU A 30 -2.82 -32.02 6.42
CA GLU A 30 -4.12 -32.70 6.36
C GLU A 30 -5.15 -32.08 7.32
N GLN A 31 -4.70 -31.51 8.45
CA GLN A 31 -5.60 -30.86 9.41
C GLN A 31 -5.88 -29.41 9.03
N VAL A 32 -4.98 -28.77 8.30
CA VAL A 32 -5.12 -27.40 7.83
C VAL A 32 -5.95 -27.33 6.55
N LYS A 33 -5.81 -28.32 5.67
CA LYS A 33 -6.56 -28.43 4.43
C LYS A 33 -8.08 -28.52 4.71
N GLY A 34 -8.82 -27.53 4.20
CA GLY A 34 -10.27 -27.40 4.45
C GLY A 34 -10.65 -26.72 5.77
N SER A 35 -9.67 -26.29 6.57
CA SER A 35 -9.93 -25.41 7.72
C SER A 35 -9.95 -23.94 7.30
N ILE A 36 -10.51 -23.08 8.17
CA ILE A 36 -10.52 -21.62 7.97
C ILE A 36 -9.09 -21.04 7.82
N LEU A 37 -8.07 -21.71 8.36
CA LEU A 37 -6.68 -21.31 8.25
C LEU A 37 -6.13 -21.42 6.81
N TYR A 38 -6.76 -22.21 5.97
CA TYR A 38 -6.37 -22.36 4.56
C TYR A 38 -7.03 -21.33 3.64
N GLU A 39 -8.05 -20.63 4.14
CA GLU A 39 -8.81 -19.65 3.37
C GLU A 39 -8.08 -18.31 3.23
N PRO A 40 -7.85 -17.81 2.00
CA PRO A 40 -7.18 -16.51 1.78
C PRO A 40 -7.88 -15.35 2.47
N SER A 41 -9.21 -15.35 2.56
CA SER A 41 -10.02 -14.34 3.24
C SER A 41 -9.69 -14.21 4.72
N TYR A 42 -9.38 -15.30 5.39
CA TYR A 42 -8.99 -15.32 6.79
C TYR A 42 -7.70 -14.46 7.02
N TRP A 43 -6.70 -14.66 6.18
CA TRP A 43 -5.44 -13.87 6.24
C TRP A 43 -5.65 -12.42 5.88
N TYR A 44 -6.49 -12.17 4.89
CA TYR A 44 -6.89 -10.84 4.47
C TYR A 44 -7.48 -10.02 5.61
N VAL A 45 -8.36 -10.63 6.39
CA VAL A 45 -8.96 -10.00 7.57
C VAL A 45 -7.89 -9.63 8.60
N TRP A 46 -7.03 -10.56 8.98
CA TRP A 46 -6.03 -10.32 10.03
C TRP A 46 -4.97 -9.28 9.63
N VAL A 47 -4.47 -9.35 8.40
CA VAL A 47 -3.47 -8.40 7.90
C VAL A 47 -4.04 -6.98 7.79
N GLY A 48 -5.32 -6.84 7.42
CA GLY A 48 -5.99 -5.54 7.35
C GLY A 48 -6.43 -5.00 8.71
N ALA A 49 -6.78 -5.84 9.67
CA ALA A 49 -7.31 -5.46 10.97
C ALA A 49 -6.34 -4.60 11.79
N LEU A 50 -5.05 -4.96 11.80
CA LEU A 50 -4.03 -4.23 12.57
C LEU A 50 -3.91 -2.76 12.13
N PRO A 51 -3.58 -2.45 10.85
CA PRO A 51 -3.40 -1.07 10.42
C PRO A 51 -4.72 -0.30 10.42
N LEU A 52 -5.86 -0.93 10.16
CA LEU A 52 -7.17 -0.31 10.24
C LEU A 52 -7.49 0.15 11.66
N ALA A 53 -7.36 -0.75 12.65
CA ALA A 53 -7.62 -0.43 14.06
C ALA A 53 -6.69 0.67 14.57
N ALA A 54 -5.41 0.62 14.24
CA ALA A 54 -4.44 1.63 14.64
C ALA A 54 -4.73 2.99 13.99
N SER A 55 -5.09 3.02 12.71
CA SER A 55 -5.42 4.26 12.00
C SER A 55 -6.67 4.94 12.54
N ILE A 56 -7.72 4.17 12.84
CA ILE A 56 -8.94 4.70 13.45
C ILE A 56 -8.65 5.24 14.85
N ALA A 57 -7.89 4.51 15.66
CA ALA A 57 -7.49 4.97 16.96
C ALA A 57 -6.69 6.29 16.89
N LEU A 58 -5.79 6.45 15.92
CA LEU A 58 -5.05 7.70 15.65
C LEU A 58 -5.97 8.83 15.20
N CYS A 59 -6.93 8.55 14.32
CA CYS A 59 -7.88 9.53 13.81
C CYS A 59 -8.68 10.19 14.93
N PHE A 60 -9.04 9.42 15.95
CA PHE A 60 -9.89 9.86 17.07
C PHE A 60 -9.12 10.09 18.37
N GLU A 61 -7.79 10.00 18.40
CA GLU A 61 -6.97 10.07 19.62
C GLU A 61 -7.21 11.34 20.45
N ASN A 62 -7.41 12.48 19.79
CA ASN A 62 -7.64 13.78 20.45
C ASN A 62 -9.10 14.27 20.33
N ARG A 63 -10.04 13.41 19.97
CA ARG A 63 -11.43 13.81 19.65
C ARG A 63 -12.47 13.08 20.48
N LEU A 64 -12.19 11.84 20.85
CA LEU A 64 -13.11 10.98 21.57
C LEU A 64 -12.48 10.44 22.85
N SER A 65 -13.33 10.11 23.82
CA SER A 65 -12.87 9.38 25.00
C SER A 65 -12.22 8.05 24.61
N PRO A 66 -11.27 7.53 25.39
CA PRO A 66 -10.59 6.28 25.07
C PRO A 66 -11.55 5.12 24.81
N THR A 67 -12.61 5.00 25.61
CA THR A 67 -13.61 3.94 25.46
C THR A 67 -14.34 4.01 24.13
N ILE A 68 -14.85 5.18 23.73
CA ILE A 68 -15.56 5.35 22.45
C ILE A 68 -14.59 5.10 21.28
N ARG A 69 -13.36 5.60 21.36
CA ARG A 69 -12.31 5.38 20.35
C ARG A 69 -12.05 3.90 20.11
N HIS A 70 -11.91 3.11 21.18
CA HIS A 70 -11.66 1.68 21.09
C HIS A 70 -12.88 0.92 20.58
N SER A 71 -14.11 1.34 20.97
CA SER A 71 -15.34 0.75 20.43
C SER A 71 -15.49 1.01 18.94
N VAL A 72 -15.17 2.22 18.44
CA VAL A 72 -15.20 2.53 17.00
C VAL A 72 -14.15 1.72 16.25
N SER A 73 -12.93 1.57 16.80
CA SER A 73 -11.89 0.74 16.19
C SER A 73 -12.32 -0.73 16.11
N LEU A 74 -12.95 -1.26 17.17
CA LEU A 74 -13.45 -2.63 17.19
C LEU A 74 -14.58 -2.82 16.17
N LEU A 75 -15.54 -1.91 16.12
CA LEU A 75 -16.63 -1.94 15.13
C LEU A 75 -16.10 -1.98 13.69
N ALA A 76 -15.11 -1.15 13.40
CA ALA A 76 -14.50 -1.14 12.06
C ALA A 76 -13.78 -2.44 11.71
N VAL A 77 -13.09 -3.06 12.67
CA VAL A 77 -12.48 -4.39 12.46
C VAL A 77 -13.55 -5.45 12.26
N LEU A 78 -14.65 -5.41 13.01
CA LEU A 78 -15.77 -6.33 12.81
C LEU A 78 -16.42 -6.16 11.43
N LEU A 79 -16.64 -4.93 10.98
CA LEU A 79 -17.15 -4.65 9.63
C LEU A 79 -16.18 -5.12 8.54
N TRP A 80 -14.88 -4.96 8.76
CA TRP A 80 -13.85 -5.47 7.87
C TRP A 80 -13.85 -7.02 7.82
N SER A 81 -14.00 -7.67 8.97
CA SER A 81 -14.10 -9.14 9.06
C SER A 81 -15.36 -9.66 8.36
N LEU A 82 -16.49 -8.99 8.55
CA LEU A 82 -17.74 -9.31 7.85
C LEU A 82 -17.60 -9.12 6.33
N TYR A 83 -16.94 -8.06 5.90
CA TYR A 83 -16.64 -7.83 4.48
C TYR A 83 -15.77 -8.94 3.90
N GLY A 84 -14.70 -9.36 4.62
CA GLY A 84 -13.85 -10.48 4.22
C GLY A 84 -14.61 -11.79 4.09
N TYR A 85 -15.51 -12.07 5.05
CA TYR A 85 -16.37 -13.25 5.04
C TYR A 85 -17.33 -13.26 3.84
N ILE A 86 -18.08 -12.17 3.62
CA ILE A 86 -19.02 -12.06 2.49
C ILE A 86 -18.29 -12.14 1.14
N SER A 87 -17.08 -11.60 1.06
CA SER A 87 -16.29 -11.62 -0.18
C SER A 87 -15.75 -13.01 -0.52
N ASN A 88 -15.73 -13.94 0.44
CA ASN A 88 -15.24 -15.30 0.27
C ASN A 88 -16.22 -16.22 -0.49
N ASP A 89 -17.52 -15.96 -0.39
CA ASP A 89 -18.56 -16.76 -1.05
C ASP A 89 -18.64 -16.58 -2.57
N THR A 90 -17.85 -15.68 -3.14
CA THR A 90 -17.79 -15.51 -4.61
C THR A 90 -16.69 -16.40 -5.19
N PRO A 91 -16.99 -17.32 -6.13
CA PRO A 91 -16.00 -18.22 -6.75
C PRO A 91 -14.86 -17.52 -7.50
N GLU A 92 -14.78 -16.22 -7.43
CA GLU A 92 -13.99 -15.33 -8.28
C GLU A 92 -12.77 -14.76 -7.58
N HIS A 93 -12.21 -15.46 -6.60
CA HIS A 93 -11.00 -15.05 -5.86
C HIS A 93 -9.77 -14.76 -6.73
N PHE A 94 -9.85 -15.00 -8.03
CA PHE A 94 -8.76 -14.82 -8.98
C PHE A 94 -8.77 -13.51 -9.77
N PHE A 95 -9.75 -12.63 -9.58
CA PHE A 95 -9.82 -11.38 -10.38
C PHE A 95 -8.87 -10.27 -9.90
N GLY A 96 -7.63 -10.63 -9.67
CA GLY A 96 -6.54 -9.68 -9.58
C GLY A 96 -5.98 -9.51 -8.18
N ALA A 97 -4.74 -9.91 -8.01
CA ALA A 97 -3.95 -9.67 -6.80
C ALA A 97 -4.04 -8.20 -6.32
N LEU A 98 -4.19 -7.25 -7.24
CA LEU A 98 -4.35 -5.83 -6.92
C LEU A 98 -5.63 -5.51 -6.16
N ALA A 99 -6.76 -6.17 -6.44
CA ALA A 99 -8.01 -5.96 -5.69
C ALA A 99 -7.87 -6.40 -4.23
N PHE A 100 -7.05 -7.40 -3.98
CA PHE A 100 -6.76 -7.90 -2.63
C PHE A 100 -5.76 -7.03 -1.89
N ILE A 101 -4.73 -6.57 -2.58
CA ILE A 101 -3.63 -5.78 -2.01
C ILE A 101 -4.06 -4.31 -1.75
N ALA A 102 -4.91 -3.74 -2.60
CA ALA A 102 -5.23 -2.31 -2.54
C ALA A 102 -5.84 -1.85 -1.19
N PRO A 103 -6.83 -2.54 -0.57
CA PRO A 103 -7.32 -2.15 0.76
C PRO A 103 -6.25 -2.25 1.84
N ILE A 104 -5.42 -3.28 1.80
CA ILE A 104 -4.33 -3.50 2.77
C ILE A 104 -3.33 -2.34 2.68
N VAL A 105 -2.85 -2.03 1.47
CA VAL A 105 -1.94 -0.88 1.24
C VAL A 105 -2.58 0.42 1.69
N THR A 106 -3.88 0.58 1.46
CA THR A 106 -4.64 1.75 1.90
C THR A 106 -4.65 1.88 3.42
N PHE A 107 -4.90 0.78 4.15
CA PHE A 107 -4.90 0.79 5.61
C PHE A 107 -3.52 1.05 6.19
N PHE A 108 -2.46 0.45 5.65
CA PHE A 108 -1.08 0.76 6.06
C PHE A 108 -0.72 2.23 5.77
N SER A 109 -1.08 2.74 4.61
CA SER A 109 -0.84 4.14 4.26
C SER A 109 -1.62 5.10 5.14
N SER A 110 -2.82 4.71 5.63
CA SER A 110 -3.64 5.55 6.50
C SER A 110 -3.00 5.84 7.85
N LEU A 111 -2.06 5.02 8.32
CA LEU A 111 -1.29 5.27 9.54
C LEU A 111 -0.55 6.63 9.50
N PHE A 112 -0.11 7.07 8.32
CA PHE A 112 0.65 8.29 8.17
C PHE A 112 -0.18 9.57 8.30
N TRP A 113 -1.45 9.54 7.92
CA TRP A 113 -2.26 10.75 7.84
C TRP A 113 -3.51 10.75 8.72
N ALA A 114 -3.93 9.62 9.27
CA ALA A 114 -5.16 9.49 10.06
C ALA A 114 -5.24 10.51 11.21
N ALA A 115 -4.11 10.79 11.85
CA ALA A 115 -3.99 11.79 12.91
C ALA A 115 -4.21 13.24 12.42
N PHE A 116 -4.10 13.51 11.11
CA PHE A 116 -4.05 14.86 10.50
C PHE A 116 -5.24 15.23 9.63
N LEU A 117 -6.34 14.51 9.69
CA LEU A 117 -7.55 14.79 8.89
C LEU A 117 -8.09 16.22 9.03
N LYS A 118 -7.85 16.89 10.18
CA LYS A 118 -8.30 18.26 10.47
C LYS A 118 -7.19 19.26 10.78
N LYS A 119 -5.92 18.84 10.85
CA LYS A 119 -4.80 19.74 11.15
C LYS A 119 -4.19 20.27 9.86
N ASP A 120 -4.05 21.60 9.80
CA ASP A 120 -3.69 22.32 8.56
C ASP A 120 -2.20 22.47 8.31
N THR A 121 -1.31 21.98 9.17
CA THR A 121 0.14 22.18 9.00
C THR A 121 0.81 20.98 8.33
N ASP A 122 1.30 21.17 7.11
CA ASP A 122 2.11 20.17 6.39
C ASP A 122 3.39 19.81 7.17
N THR A 123 3.90 20.74 7.98
CA THR A 123 5.08 20.52 8.84
C THR A 123 4.82 19.45 9.91
N SER A 124 3.68 19.54 10.62
CA SER A 124 3.33 18.53 11.63
C SER A 124 3.07 17.16 10.99
N PHE A 125 2.44 17.15 9.82
CA PHE A 125 2.24 15.92 9.04
C PHE A 125 3.59 15.32 8.63
N TRP A 126 4.52 16.13 8.13
CA TRP A 126 5.85 15.69 7.74
C TRP A 126 6.64 15.13 8.94
N ASN A 127 6.68 15.87 10.05
CA ASN A 127 7.38 15.44 11.27
C ASN A 127 6.87 14.09 11.78
N PHE A 128 5.55 13.92 11.85
CA PHE A 128 4.93 12.67 12.26
C PHE A 128 5.28 11.52 11.32
N SER A 129 5.10 11.73 10.02
CA SER A 129 5.37 10.71 9.00
C SER A 129 6.84 10.34 8.95
N TYR A 130 7.75 11.32 9.11
CA TYR A 130 9.18 11.11 9.20
C TYR A 130 9.56 10.25 10.41
N LEU A 131 9.05 10.59 11.59
CA LEU A 131 9.28 9.81 12.80
C LEU A 131 8.69 8.40 12.68
N LEU A 132 7.50 8.26 12.11
CA LEU A 132 6.87 6.97 11.89
C LEU A 132 7.71 6.09 10.94
N CYS A 133 8.25 6.66 9.84
CA CYS A 133 9.17 5.95 8.95
C CYS A 133 10.42 5.45 9.70
N ILE A 134 11.01 6.28 10.55
CA ILE A 134 12.17 5.88 11.37
C ILE A 134 11.79 4.72 12.29
N GLN A 135 10.64 4.77 12.95
CA GLN A 135 10.19 3.70 13.84
C GLN A 135 9.94 2.39 13.10
N ILE A 136 9.36 2.46 11.88
CA ILE A 136 9.18 1.28 11.02
C ILE A 136 10.53 0.67 10.67
N LEU A 137 11.48 1.47 10.15
CA LEU A 137 12.79 0.99 9.74
C LEU A 137 13.59 0.42 10.93
N THR A 138 13.57 1.09 12.07
CA THR A 138 14.25 0.65 13.28
C THR A 138 13.62 -0.63 13.82
N GLY A 139 12.29 -0.72 13.85
CA GLY A 139 11.58 -1.92 14.30
C GLY A 139 11.82 -3.12 13.40
N LEU A 140 11.84 -2.93 12.08
CA LEU A 140 12.21 -3.98 11.12
C LEU A 140 13.65 -4.43 11.30
N LEU A 141 14.58 -3.50 11.49
CA LEU A 141 15.98 -3.82 11.77
C LEU A 141 16.10 -4.67 13.05
N PHE A 142 15.45 -4.26 14.13
CA PHE A 142 15.49 -5.00 15.40
C PHE A 142 14.85 -6.39 15.27
N ALA A 143 13.72 -6.50 14.60
CA ALA A 143 13.07 -7.79 14.34
C ALA A 143 13.98 -8.72 13.50
N SER A 144 14.65 -8.17 12.48
CA SER A 144 15.56 -8.93 11.62
C SER A 144 16.81 -9.40 12.38
N VAL A 145 17.42 -8.54 13.19
CA VAL A 145 18.57 -8.91 14.03
C VAL A 145 18.17 -9.98 15.04
N LEU A 146 16.99 -9.82 15.67
CA LEU A 146 16.48 -10.80 16.63
C LEU A 146 16.19 -12.15 15.95
N ALA A 147 15.53 -12.16 14.81
CA ALA A 147 15.25 -13.36 14.05
C ALA A 147 16.52 -14.07 13.60
N ALA A 148 17.49 -13.33 13.05
CA ALA A 148 18.78 -13.88 12.64
C ALA A 148 19.57 -14.45 13.82
N GLY A 149 19.64 -13.72 14.94
CA GLY A 149 20.34 -14.16 16.15
C GLY A 149 19.74 -15.42 16.75
N LEU A 150 18.41 -15.49 16.88
CA LEU A 150 17.71 -16.67 17.40
C LEU A 150 17.85 -17.86 16.45
N SER A 151 17.74 -17.64 15.13
CA SER A 151 17.94 -18.70 14.14
C SER A 151 19.37 -19.23 14.14
N LEU A 152 20.37 -18.35 14.30
CA LEU A 152 21.78 -18.75 14.43
C LEU A 152 22.02 -19.54 15.72
N ALA A 153 21.43 -19.13 16.83
CA ALA A 153 21.52 -19.85 18.11
C ALA A 153 20.91 -21.25 17.98
N LEU A 154 19.72 -21.36 17.34
CA LEU A 154 19.07 -22.65 17.10
C LEU A 154 19.97 -23.56 16.23
N PHE A 155 20.47 -23.00 15.11
CA PHE A 155 21.37 -23.71 14.20
C PHE A 155 22.68 -24.18 14.90
N SER A 156 23.27 -23.32 15.72
CA SER A 156 24.48 -23.68 16.49
C SER A 156 24.20 -24.81 17.50
N THR A 157 23.05 -24.76 18.17
CA THR A 157 22.65 -25.81 19.11
C THR A 157 22.42 -27.14 18.38
N ASP A 158 21.78 -27.10 17.22
CA ASP A 158 21.55 -28.26 16.36
C ASP A 158 22.88 -28.90 15.93
N THR A 159 23.79 -28.07 15.41
CA THR A 159 25.10 -28.55 14.91
C THR A 159 26.03 -29.06 16.02
N LEU A 160 26.02 -28.40 17.17
CA LEU A 160 26.94 -28.75 18.27
C LEU A 160 26.45 -29.90 19.17
N PHE A 161 25.13 -29.98 19.37
CA PHE A 161 24.51 -30.95 20.27
C PHE A 161 23.73 -32.05 19.58
N GLY A 162 23.59 -31.99 18.24
CA GLY A 162 22.85 -33.00 17.45
C GLY A 162 21.36 -33.10 17.81
N CYS A 163 20.71 -31.93 18.08
CA CYS A 163 19.33 -31.91 18.56
C CYS A 163 18.28 -32.14 17.45
N GLU A 164 18.67 -32.08 16.16
CA GLU A 164 17.81 -32.27 14.99
C GLU A 164 16.51 -31.44 15.02
N PHE A 165 16.65 -30.12 15.13
CA PHE A 165 15.50 -29.22 15.16
C PHE A 165 14.77 -29.21 13.82
N LYS A 166 13.43 -29.30 13.88
CA LYS A 166 12.57 -29.24 12.70
C LYS A 166 12.56 -27.83 12.07
N SER A 167 12.31 -27.76 10.76
CA SER A 167 12.22 -26.50 10.01
C SER A 167 11.14 -25.54 10.54
N GLU A 168 10.07 -26.11 11.14
CA GLU A 168 8.99 -25.34 11.76
C GLU A 168 9.48 -24.45 12.91
N MET A 169 10.52 -24.86 13.64
CA MET A 169 11.07 -24.06 14.73
C MET A 169 11.72 -22.76 14.22
N TYR A 170 12.42 -22.81 13.09
CA TYR A 170 12.96 -21.63 12.43
C TYR A 170 11.83 -20.71 11.94
N SER A 171 10.80 -21.28 11.33
CA SER A 171 9.60 -20.55 10.91
C SER A 171 8.90 -19.86 12.07
N ASN A 172 8.77 -20.54 13.22
CA ASN A 172 8.18 -19.98 14.43
C ASN A 172 8.95 -18.78 14.98
N ILE A 173 10.30 -18.80 14.93
CA ILE A 173 11.12 -17.64 15.29
C ILE A 173 10.77 -16.43 14.40
N HIS A 174 10.69 -16.63 13.08
CA HIS A 174 10.36 -15.55 12.16
C HIS A 174 8.94 -15.02 12.38
N VAL A 175 7.96 -15.92 12.60
CA VAL A 175 6.59 -15.52 12.95
C VAL A 175 6.59 -14.66 14.21
N LEU A 176 7.23 -15.07 15.28
CA LEU A 176 7.28 -14.29 16.53
C LEU A 176 7.97 -12.93 16.35
N CYS A 177 9.09 -12.88 15.62
CA CYS A 177 9.83 -11.64 15.42
C CYS A 177 9.08 -10.63 14.54
N TYR A 178 8.47 -11.07 13.44
CA TYR A 178 7.86 -10.16 12.47
C TYR A 178 6.36 -9.92 12.71
N THR A 179 5.62 -10.85 13.33
CA THR A 179 4.18 -10.67 13.55
C THR A 179 3.80 -10.33 14.99
N LEU A 180 4.70 -10.52 15.96
CA LEU A 180 4.48 -10.11 17.34
C LEU A 180 5.39 -8.96 17.74
N PHE A 181 6.71 -9.19 17.72
CA PHE A 181 7.67 -8.20 18.21
C PHE A 181 7.63 -6.91 17.41
N PHE A 182 7.74 -6.97 16.07
CA PHE A 182 7.75 -5.76 15.22
C PHE A 182 6.48 -4.90 15.35
N PRO A 183 5.26 -5.44 15.26
CA PRO A 183 4.05 -4.64 15.42
C PRO A 183 3.89 -4.06 16.83
N PHE A 184 4.25 -4.81 17.89
CA PHE A 184 4.23 -4.27 19.25
C PHE A 184 5.25 -3.15 19.45
N TYR A 185 6.43 -3.30 18.89
CA TYR A 185 7.43 -2.23 18.87
C TYR A 185 6.88 -0.99 18.18
N LEU A 186 6.31 -1.17 16.98
CA LEU A 186 5.74 -0.07 16.19
C LEU A 186 4.60 0.62 16.94
N LEU A 187 3.59 -0.12 17.40
CA LEU A 187 2.45 0.42 18.15
C LEU A 187 2.87 1.18 19.41
N GLY A 188 3.92 0.71 20.09
CA GLY A 188 4.47 1.37 21.28
C GLY A 188 5.20 2.69 20.99
N ASN A 189 5.73 2.82 19.78
CA ASN A 189 6.58 3.95 19.36
C ASN A 189 5.92 4.86 18.31
N ILE A 190 4.63 4.66 17.97
CA ILE A 190 3.90 5.60 17.10
C ILE A 190 3.92 7.00 17.72
N PRO A 191 4.40 8.03 17.00
CA PRO A 191 4.47 9.39 17.51
C PRO A 191 3.10 9.91 17.96
N ILE A 192 3.09 10.81 18.95
CA ILE A 192 1.86 11.47 19.38
C ILE A 192 1.69 12.73 18.55
N ALA A 193 0.58 12.81 17.79
CA ALA A 193 0.32 13.92 16.87
C ALA A 193 0.23 15.30 17.54
N SER A 194 -0.11 15.36 18.83
CA SER A 194 -0.17 16.61 19.62
C SER A 194 1.20 17.16 20.00
N ILE A 195 2.23 16.31 20.04
CA ILE A 195 3.60 16.67 20.44
C ILE A 195 4.44 17.04 19.22
N THR A 196 4.01 16.72 17.99
CA THR A 196 4.74 17.10 16.79
C THR A 196 4.74 18.63 16.65
N GLU A 197 5.89 19.22 16.92
CA GLU A 197 6.10 20.65 16.92
C GLU A 197 5.81 21.28 15.55
N THR A 198 5.44 22.58 15.56
CA THR A 198 5.29 23.39 14.35
C THR A 198 6.61 23.66 13.64
N LYS A 199 7.76 23.46 14.31
CA LYS A 199 9.09 23.56 13.72
C LYS A 199 9.50 22.22 13.11
N VAL A 200 10.16 22.29 11.97
CA VAL A 200 10.71 21.09 11.31
C VAL A 200 11.71 20.42 12.24
N HIS A 201 11.49 19.12 12.48
CA HIS A 201 12.42 18.32 13.27
C HIS A 201 13.82 18.31 12.61
N SER A 202 14.87 18.15 13.40
CA SER A 202 16.24 18.11 12.87
C SER A 202 16.32 17.05 11.77
N PHE A 203 16.57 17.51 10.55
CA PHE A 203 16.64 16.66 9.37
C PHE A 203 17.96 15.93 9.34
N ALA A 204 17.94 14.61 9.56
CA ALA A 204 19.16 13.81 9.58
C ALA A 204 19.90 13.92 8.23
N GLN A 205 21.21 14.12 8.27
CA GLN A 205 22.05 14.30 7.08
C GLN A 205 21.90 13.14 6.08
N ALA A 206 21.69 11.92 6.56
CA ALA A 206 21.45 10.75 5.72
C ALA A 206 20.24 10.91 4.79
N TRP A 207 19.13 11.46 5.28
CA TRP A 207 17.92 11.71 4.47
C TRP A 207 18.15 12.82 3.44
N LYS A 208 18.95 13.83 3.79
CA LYS A 208 19.38 14.87 2.85
C LYS A 208 20.20 14.27 1.72
N ILE A 209 21.15 13.40 2.04
CA ILE A 209 21.98 12.70 1.06
C ILE A 209 21.10 11.84 0.16
N LEU A 210 20.24 11.01 0.75
CA LEU A 210 19.30 10.15 0.02
C LEU A 210 18.44 10.94 -0.97
N GLY A 211 17.79 12.01 -0.49
CA GLY A 211 16.85 12.79 -1.30
C GLY A 211 17.53 13.63 -2.39
N LEU A 212 18.59 14.41 -2.01
CA LEU A 212 19.18 15.38 -2.90
C LEU A 212 20.24 14.80 -3.84
N TYR A 213 21.04 13.86 -3.35
CA TYR A 213 22.20 13.34 -4.11
C TYR A 213 21.95 11.96 -4.73
N ILE A 214 20.92 11.23 -4.30
CA ILE A 214 20.60 9.92 -4.85
C ILE A 214 19.26 9.98 -5.61
N LEU A 215 18.15 10.26 -4.92
CA LEU A 215 16.82 10.19 -5.54
C LEU A 215 16.61 11.27 -6.62
N LEU A 216 16.98 12.51 -6.35
CA LEU A 216 16.76 13.59 -7.31
C LEU A 216 17.53 13.41 -8.63
N PRO A 217 18.85 13.10 -8.65
CA PRO A 217 19.56 12.81 -9.90
C PRO A 217 19.02 11.56 -10.60
N LEU A 218 18.66 10.53 -9.86
CA LEU A 218 18.08 9.31 -10.41
C LEU A 218 16.73 9.58 -11.10
N LEU A 219 15.88 10.42 -10.51
CA LEU A 219 14.61 10.83 -11.12
C LEU A 219 14.81 11.68 -12.38
N ILE A 220 15.81 12.56 -12.38
CA ILE A 220 16.15 13.36 -13.56
C ILE A 220 16.61 12.44 -14.69
N LEU A 221 17.53 11.52 -14.39
CA LEU A 221 18.00 10.51 -15.37
C LEU A 221 16.83 9.68 -15.91
N TYR A 222 16.00 9.16 -15.01
CA TYR A 222 14.85 8.34 -15.39
C TYR A 222 13.81 9.12 -16.20
N GLY A 223 13.52 10.36 -15.81
CA GLY A 223 12.67 11.26 -16.58
C GLY A 223 13.21 11.55 -17.97
N THR A 224 14.53 11.78 -18.10
CA THR A 224 15.18 11.97 -19.39
C THR A 224 15.02 10.76 -20.31
N ILE A 225 15.16 9.54 -19.79
CA ILE A 225 14.95 8.31 -20.54
C ILE A 225 13.50 8.21 -21.04
N LEU A 226 12.52 8.54 -20.17
CA LEU A 226 11.10 8.51 -20.56
C LEU A 226 10.77 9.57 -21.62
N TYR A 227 11.39 10.75 -21.55
CA TYR A 227 11.22 11.78 -22.57
C TYR A 227 11.88 11.37 -23.92
N ALA A 228 13.05 10.75 -23.87
CA ALA A 228 13.68 10.20 -25.09
C ALA A 228 12.78 9.14 -25.73
N TYR A 229 12.14 8.29 -24.90
CA TYR A 229 11.18 7.30 -25.39
C TYR A 229 9.90 7.95 -25.95
N LEU A 230 9.37 9.01 -25.31
CA LEU A 230 8.25 9.79 -25.84
C LEU A 230 8.57 10.36 -27.22
N ILE A 231 9.77 10.96 -27.40
CA ILE A 231 10.22 11.49 -28.68
C ILE A 231 10.31 10.38 -29.74
N LYS A 232 10.86 9.21 -29.38
CA LYS A 232 10.91 8.04 -30.26
C LYS A 232 9.50 7.63 -30.75
N ILE A 233 8.51 7.55 -29.84
CA ILE A 233 7.12 7.22 -30.18
C ILE A 233 6.54 8.24 -31.16
N ILE A 234 6.76 9.54 -30.92
CA ILE A 234 6.24 10.61 -31.79
C ILE A 234 6.87 10.52 -33.21
N ILE A 235 8.17 10.24 -33.29
CA ILE A 235 8.88 10.13 -34.59
C ILE A 235 8.45 8.88 -35.34
N GLN A 236 8.37 7.73 -34.68
CA GLN A 236 8.02 6.45 -35.30
C GLN A 236 6.52 6.26 -35.52
N TRP A 237 5.71 7.11 -34.91
CA TRP A 237 4.23 7.04 -34.92
C TRP A 237 3.71 5.65 -34.50
N GLN A 238 4.46 4.95 -33.66
CA GLN A 238 4.10 3.65 -33.14
C GLN A 238 3.55 3.82 -31.71
N LEU A 239 2.41 3.19 -31.46
CA LEU A 239 1.77 3.28 -30.15
C LEU A 239 2.62 2.57 -29.08
N PRO A 240 2.63 3.12 -27.85
CA PRO A 240 3.51 2.64 -26.80
C PRO A 240 3.16 1.22 -26.33
N ASP A 241 4.18 0.45 -26.02
CA ASP A 241 4.04 -0.81 -25.32
C ASP A 241 3.50 -0.61 -23.89
N GLY A 242 2.90 -1.64 -23.34
CA GLY A 242 2.23 -1.53 -22.07
C GLY A 242 3.05 -1.26 -20.84
N TRP A 243 4.36 -1.32 -20.94
CA TRP A 243 5.28 -0.99 -19.86
C TRP A 243 5.30 0.50 -19.50
N VAL A 244 4.88 1.39 -20.42
CA VAL A 244 4.86 2.84 -20.22
C VAL A 244 4.02 3.22 -18.98
N SER A 245 2.89 2.56 -18.77
CA SER A 245 2.04 2.84 -17.63
C SER A 245 2.75 2.60 -16.29
N ALA A 246 3.50 1.51 -16.17
CA ALA A 246 4.28 1.22 -14.97
C ALA A 246 5.42 2.24 -14.79
N LEU A 247 6.13 2.55 -15.89
CA LEU A 247 7.29 3.45 -15.87
C LEU A 247 6.89 4.88 -15.46
N VAL A 248 5.82 5.43 -16.03
CA VAL A 248 5.33 6.78 -15.69
C VAL A 248 4.77 6.83 -14.26
N SER A 249 4.11 5.76 -13.81
CA SER A 249 3.64 5.65 -12.43
C SER A 249 4.80 5.65 -11.43
N ILE A 250 5.87 4.89 -11.71
CA ILE A 250 7.08 4.86 -10.88
C ILE A 250 7.72 6.25 -10.81
N LEU A 251 7.80 6.98 -11.93
CA LEU A 251 8.32 8.36 -11.94
C LEU A 251 7.46 9.28 -11.05
N THR A 252 6.15 9.20 -11.15
CA THR A 252 5.22 10.04 -10.37
C THR A 252 5.30 9.73 -8.88
N ILE A 253 5.27 8.44 -8.51
CA ILE A 253 5.39 7.99 -7.11
C ILE A 253 6.77 8.39 -6.56
N GLY A 254 7.84 8.08 -7.27
CA GLY A 254 9.21 8.41 -6.87
C GLY A 254 9.43 9.91 -6.69
N GLY A 255 8.91 10.73 -7.61
CA GLY A 255 8.97 12.17 -7.50
C GLY A 255 8.17 12.72 -6.32
N THR A 256 6.98 12.18 -6.06
CA THR A 256 6.15 12.53 -4.90
C THR A 256 6.85 12.18 -3.58
N ILE A 257 7.46 11.00 -3.49
CA ILE A 257 8.26 10.56 -2.34
C ILE A 257 9.48 11.48 -2.17
N THR A 258 10.16 11.84 -3.25
CA THR A 258 11.33 12.73 -3.20
C THR A 258 10.94 14.12 -2.71
N LEU A 259 9.83 14.69 -3.19
CA LEU A 259 9.28 15.95 -2.68
C LEU A 259 8.92 15.86 -1.19
N PHE A 260 8.39 14.73 -0.75
CA PHE A 260 8.10 14.49 0.66
C PHE A 260 9.40 14.44 1.49
N ILE A 261 10.40 13.67 1.09
CA ILE A 261 11.68 13.55 1.80
C ILE A 261 12.38 14.90 1.89
N LEU A 262 12.39 15.66 0.80
CA LEU A 262 13.07 16.96 0.71
C LEU A 262 12.23 18.14 1.20
N TYR A 263 11.02 17.92 1.73
CA TYR A 263 10.14 18.97 2.20
C TYR A 263 10.80 20.00 3.15
N PRO A 264 11.63 19.60 4.14
CA PRO A 264 12.32 20.57 5.01
C PRO A 264 13.24 21.51 4.26
N LEU A 265 13.93 21.01 3.24
CA LEU A 265 14.82 21.82 2.39
C LEU A 265 14.03 22.69 1.40
N CYS A 266 12.83 22.25 1.02
CA CYS A 266 11.92 23.04 0.19
C CYS A 266 11.43 24.31 0.90
N ILE A 267 11.26 24.26 2.23
CA ILE A 267 10.90 25.41 3.05
C ILE A 267 12.07 26.40 3.13
N GLN A 268 13.31 25.92 3.13
CA GLN A 268 14.52 26.74 3.20
C GLN A 268 14.91 27.43 1.87
N GLU A 269 14.05 27.35 0.84
CA GLU A 269 14.21 27.99 -0.48
C GLU A 269 15.50 27.65 -1.25
N ASN A 270 15.91 26.39 -1.19
CA ASN A 270 17.06 25.91 -1.96
C ASN A 270 16.77 26.00 -3.47
N ARG A 271 17.58 26.75 -4.26
CA ARG A 271 17.32 27.06 -5.69
C ARG A 271 17.07 25.83 -6.57
N PRO A 272 17.90 24.76 -6.59
CA PRO A 272 17.66 23.59 -7.43
C PRO A 272 16.38 22.84 -7.06
N LEU A 273 16.04 22.78 -5.77
CA LEU A 273 14.82 22.18 -5.30
C LEU A 273 13.56 22.97 -5.66
N LYS A 274 13.68 24.32 -5.65
CA LYS A 274 12.59 25.20 -6.10
C LYS A 274 12.26 24.94 -7.57
N PHE A 275 13.26 24.78 -8.42
CA PHE A 275 13.07 24.45 -9.83
C PHE A 275 12.39 23.08 -9.98
N PHE A 276 12.92 22.02 -9.39
CA PHE A 276 12.32 20.68 -9.42
C PHE A 276 10.86 20.70 -8.96
N ARG A 277 10.58 21.31 -7.82
CA ARG A 277 9.25 21.40 -7.24
C ARG A 277 8.24 22.09 -8.16
N GLN A 278 8.64 23.19 -8.81
CA GLN A 278 7.77 23.97 -9.69
C GLN A 278 7.50 23.27 -11.01
N TRP A 279 8.50 22.60 -11.58
CA TRP A 279 8.42 22.02 -12.91
C TRP A 279 8.01 20.55 -12.92
N PHE A 280 8.14 19.84 -11.81
CA PHE A 280 7.85 18.41 -11.74
C PHE A 280 6.44 18.07 -12.25
N GLY A 281 5.40 18.77 -11.78
CA GLY A 281 4.02 18.54 -12.23
C GLY A 281 3.84 18.81 -13.73
N ILE A 282 4.45 19.89 -14.25
CA ILE A 282 4.36 20.26 -15.69
C ILE A 282 5.05 19.19 -16.53
N LEU A 283 6.23 18.74 -16.12
CA LEU A 283 6.99 17.71 -16.83
C LEU A 283 6.30 16.34 -16.79
N LEU A 284 5.44 16.07 -15.84
CA LEU A 284 4.66 14.83 -15.84
C LEU A 284 3.54 14.82 -16.90
N LEU A 285 2.93 15.96 -17.24
CA LEU A 285 1.73 15.99 -18.08
C LEU A 285 1.89 15.30 -19.45
N PRO A 286 2.95 15.54 -20.25
CA PRO A 286 3.11 14.84 -21.54
C PRO A 286 3.23 13.34 -21.38
N LEU A 287 3.94 12.87 -20.33
CA LEU A 287 4.11 11.46 -20.03
C LEU A 287 2.80 10.81 -19.57
N LEU A 288 1.96 11.54 -18.83
CA LEU A 288 0.63 11.08 -18.42
C LEU A 288 -0.32 10.96 -19.60
N ILE A 289 -0.25 11.87 -20.57
CA ILE A 289 -1.01 11.76 -21.83
C ILE A 289 -0.59 10.49 -22.57
N LEU A 290 0.70 10.24 -22.70
CA LEU A 290 1.23 9.02 -23.32
C LEU A 290 0.73 7.76 -22.59
N MET A 291 0.76 7.77 -21.27
CA MET A 291 0.23 6.68 -20.44
C MET A 291 -1.26 6.45 -20.71
N THR A 292 -2.05 7.52 -20.79
CA THR A 292 -3.50 7.45 -21.07
C THR A 292 -3.77 6.81 -22.43
N VAL A 293 -3.03 7.22 -23.48
CA VAL A 293 -3.14 6.64 -24.83
C VAL A 293 -2.86 5.13 -24.78
N GLY A 294 -1.80 4.71 -24.08
CA GLY A 294 -1.47 3.30 -23.90
C GLY A 294 -2.53 2.49 -23.18
N ILE A 295 -3.18 3.08 -22.15
CA ILE A 295 -4.28 2.44 -21.41
C ILE A 295 -5.52 2.29 -22.30
N ILE A 296 -5.92 3.33 -23.02
CA ILE A 296 -7.10 3.31 -23.90
C ILE A 296 -6.95 2.21 -24.97
N ARG A 297 -5.79 2.12 -25.61
CA ARG A 297 -5.49 1.06 -26.58
C ARG A 297 -5.69 -0.32 -25.99
N ARG A 298 -5.18 -0.56 -24.80
CA ARG A 298 -5.30 -1.86 -24.14
C ARG A 298 -6.73 -2.22 -23.76
N PHE A 299 -7.56 -1.22 -23.45
CA PHE A 299 -9.00 -1.45 -23.26
C PHE A 299 -9.68 -1.87 -24.56
N GLN A 300 -9.30 -1.27 -25.70
CA GLN A 300 -9.84 -1.62 -27.03
C GLN A 300 -9.42 -3.04 -27.44
N ASP A 301 -8.14 -3.37 -27.33
CA ASP A 301 -7.58 -4.65 -27.80
C ASP A 301 -8.07 -5.85 -26.95
N TYR A 302 -8.09 -5.70 -25.62
CA TYR A 302 -8.25 -6.84 -24.71
C TYR A 302 -9.46 -6.72 -23.76
N GLY A 303 -10.20 -5.61 -23.79
CA GLY A 303 -11.33 -5.37 -22.89
C GLY A 303 -10.95 -4.93 -21.48
N ILE A 304 -11.98 -4.82 -20.62
CA ILE A 304 -11.86 -4.30 -19.25
C ILE A 304 -11.50 -5.43 -18.30
N THR A 305 -10.40 -5.26 -17.55
CA THR A 305 -9.99 -6.18 -16.48
C THR A 305 -9.71 -5.40 -15.20
N THR A 306 -9.81 -6.04 -14.04
CA THR A 306 -9.57 -5.43 -12.73
C THR A 306 -8.21 -4.74 -12.67
N ASN A 307 -7.15 -5.38 -13.13
CA ASN A 307 -5.79 -4.81 -13.12
C ASN A 307 -5.68 -3.54 -13.99
N ARG A 308 -6.37 -3.50 -15.12
CA ARG A 308 -6.38 -2.31 -16.00
C ARG A 308 -7.17 -1.16 -15.40
N LEU A 309 -8.26 -1.45 -14.69
CA LEU A 309 -9.00 -0.43 -13.95
C LEU A 309 -8.13 0.18 -12.84
N TYR A 310 -7.34 -0.60 -12.13
CA TYR A 310 -6.38 -0.06 -11.15
C TYR A 310 -5.27 0.77 -11.79
N ILE A 311 -4.80 0.40 -12.97
CA ILE A 311 -3.83 1.21 -13.72
C ILE A 311 -4.46 2.53 -14.19
N LEU A 312 -5.72 2.51 -14.62
CA LEU A 312 -6.46 3.73 -14.97
C LEU A 312 -6.69 4.62 -13.73
N LEU A 313 -7.03 4.04 -12.59
CA LEU A 313 -7.16 4.77 -11.33
C LEU A 313 -5.82 5.41 -10.91
N LEU A 314 -4.73 4.67 -11.05
CA LEU A 314 -3.39 5.18 -10.79
C LEU A 314 -3.01 6.32 -11.73
N ASN A 315 -3.38 6.22 -13.02
CA ASN A 315 -3.21 7.31 -13.99
C ASN A 315 -4.01 8.55 -13.56
N PHE A 316 -5.25 8.38 -13.15
CA PHE A 316 -6.07 9.48 -12.63
C PHE A 316 -5.44 10.12 -11.39
N TRP A 317 -4.93 9.31 -10.46
CA TRP A 317 -4.20 9.82 -9.30
C TRP A 317 -2.92 10.57 -9.71
N CYS A 318 -2.18 10.08 -10.69
CA CYS A 318 -0.99 10.77 -11.21
C CYS A 318 -1.35 12.16 -11.78
N TYR A 319 -2.47 12.28 -12.52
CA TYR A 319 -2.97 13.58 -12.97
C TYR A 319 -3.35 14.50 -11.82
N THR A 320 -4.08 13.99 -10.82
CA THR A 320 -4.43 14.79 -9.63
C THR A 320 -3.21 15.30 -8.90
N THR A 321 -2.18 14.45 -8.76
CA THR A 321 -0.89 14.80 -8.14
C THR A 321 -0.13 15.84 -8.97
N ALA A 322 -0.04 15.67 -10.29
CA ALA A 322 0.64 16.61 -11.18
C ALA A 322 -0.04 17.99 -11.14
N LEU A 323 -1.35 18.05 -11.34
CA LEU A 323 -2.13 19.29 -11.28
C LEU A 323 -2.03 19.97 -9.92
N TYR A 324 -2.17 19.19 -8.84
CA TYR A 324 -2.03 19.73 -7.50
C TYR A 324 -0.63 20.33 -7.24
N THR A 325 0.43 19.65 -7.70
CA THR A 325 1.81 20.15 -7.60
C THR A 325 1.98 21.45 -8.38
N ILE A 326 1.37 21.58 -9.56
CA ILE A 326 1.37 22.82 -10.37
C ILE A 326 0.69 23.95 -9.59
N PHE A 327 -0.55 23.75 -9.13
CA PHE A 327 -1.33 24.80 -8.47
C PHE A 327 -0.73 25.25 -7.13
N THR A 328 -0.12 24.31 -6.38
CA THR A 328 0.51 24.65 -5.10
C THR A 328 1.99 25.00 -5.20
N SER A 329 2.56 24.96 -6.42
CA SER A 329 4.01 25.03 -6.65
C SER A 329 4.78 24.03 -5.76
N GLY A 330 4.19 22.86 -5.49
CA GLY A 330 4.76 21.81 -4.66
C GLY A 330 4.98 22.17 -3.18
N LYS A 331 4.36 23.24 -2.68
CA LYS A 331 4.52 23.68 -1.29
C LYS A 331 3.73 22.83 -0.29
N LYS A 332 2.67 22.18 -0.74
CA LYS A 332 1.81 21.33 0.08
C LYS A 332 2.03 19.89 -0.32
N ILE A 333 2.25 19.01 0.66
CA ILE A 333 2.61 17.61 0.43
C ILE A 333 1.52 16.61 0.85
N LYS A 334 0.56 17.04 1.66
CA LYS A 334 -0.41 16.15 2.32
C LYS A 334 -1.43 15.55 1.35
N ILE A 335 -1.96 16.36 0.41
CA ILE A 335 -3.09 15.96 -0.44
C ILE A 335 -2.77 14.82 -1.41
N PRO A 336 -1.61 14.71 -2.06
CA PRO A 336 -1.28 13.56 -2.88
C PRO A 336 -1.40 12.22 -2.15
N PHE A 337 -0.95 12.16 -0.90
CA PHE A 337 -1.06 10.93 -0.09
C PHE A 337 -2.49 10.61 0.31
N ILE A 338 -3.27 11.62 0.74
CA ILE A 338 -4.67 11.42 1.12
C ILE A 338 -5.51 11.01 -0.10
N SER A 339 -5.33 11.68 -1.24
CA SER A 339 -6.07 11.36 -2.47
C SER A 339 -5.79 9.94 -2.97
N PHE A 340 -4.53 9.48 -2.88
CA PHE A 340 -4.17 8.09 -3.19
C PHE A 340 -5.04 7.11 -2.40
N ILE A 341 -5.05 7.28 -1.09
CA ILE A 341 -5.74 6.39 -0.18
C ILE A 341 -7.25 6.39 -0.43
N LEU A 342 -7.85 7.58 -0.55
CA LEU A 342 -9.30 7.68 -0.79
C LEU A 342 -9.70 7.03 -2.11
N LEU A 343 -8.96 7.27 -3.19
CA LEU A 343 -9.25 6.69 -4.50
C LEU A 343 -9.15 5.17 -4.47
N PHE A 344 -8.07 4.63 -3.89
CA PHE A 344 -7.85 3.19 -3.84
C PHE A 344 -8.80 2.49 -2.87
N LEU A 345 -9.17 3.13 -1.75
CA LEU A 345 -10.16 2.57 -0.83
C LEU A 345 -11.54 2.48 -1.50
N ILE A 346 -12.01 3.57 -2.11
CA ILE A 346 -13.32 3.61 -2.79
C ILE A 346 -13.40 2.57 -3.90
N SER A 347 -12.32 2.38 -4.68
CA SER A 347 -12.29 1.42 -5.78
C SER A 347 -12.27 -0.05 -5.35
N SER A 348 -11.91 -0.31 -4.08
CA SER A 348 -11.72 -1.67 -3.58
C SER A 348 -12.88 -2.17 -2.72
N ILE A 349 -13.72 -1.27 -2.18
CA ILE A 349 -14.77 -1.61 -1.24
C ILE A 349 -16.13 -1.18 -1.81
N GLY A 350 -17.16 -1.99 -1.59
CA GLY A 350 -18.54 -1.69 -1.97
C GLY A 350 -18.99 -2.33 -3.29
N PRO A 351 -20.23 -2.02 -3.73
CA PRO A 351 -20.83 -2.62 -4.92
C PRO A 351 -20.17 -2.14 -6.23
N TRP A 352 -19.42 -1.04 -6.19
CA TRP A 352 -18.67 -0.47 -7.33
C TRP A 352 -17.20 -0.90 -7.35
N ARG A 353 -16.83 -1.90 -6.56
CA ARG A 353 -15.47 -2.44 -6.60
C ARG A 353 -15.10 -2.91 -8.00
N PHE A 354 -13.86 -2.72 -8.38
CA PHE A 354 -13.40 -3.01 -9.74
C PHE A 354 -13.55 -4.47 -10.15
N SER A 355 -13.54 -5.40 -9.21
CA SER A 355 -13.85 -6.80 -9.47
C SER A 355 -15.29 -6.99 -9.98
N GLU A 356 -16.28 -6.34 -9.38
CA GLU A 356 -17.68 -6.43 -9.82
C GLU A 356 -17.91 -5.78 -11.20
N ILE A 357 -17.27 -4.61 -11.42
CA ILE A 357 -17.34 -3.95 -12.74
C ILE A 357 -16.75 -4.85 -13.82
N THR A 358 -15.63 -5.50 -13.54
CA THR A 358 -14.98 -6.43 -14.47
C THR A 358 -15.88 -7.64 -14.73
N ARG A 359 -16.45 -8.23 -13.68
CA ARG A 359 -17.38 -9.37 -13.78
C ARG A 359 -18.58 -9.03 -14.67
N TYR A 360 -19.26 -7.94 -14.37
CA TYR A 360 -20.41 -7.49 -15.15
C TYR A 360 -20.06 -7.28 -16.63
N THR A 361 -18.94 -6.62 -16.90
CA THR A 361 -18.50 -6.32 -18.27
C THR A 361 -18.11 -7.58 -19.04
N MET A 362 -17.45 -8.54 -18.38
CA MET A 362 -17.07 -9.82 -18.97
C MET A 362 -18.30 -10.69 -19.28
N HIS A 363 -19.25 -10.79 -18.37
CA HIS A 363 -20.51 -11.51 -18.62
C HIS A 363 -21.24 -10.93 -19.84
N LYS A 364 -21.41 -9.59 -19.87
CA LYS A 364 -22.03 -8.93 -21.01
C LYS A 364 -21.31 -9.19 -22.33
N ARG A 365 -19.98 -9.24 -22.32
CA ARG A 365 -19.19 -9.54 -23.52
C ARG A 365 -19.38 -10.99 -23.97
N ILE A 366 -19.41 -11.94 -23.05
CA ILE A 366 -19.69 -13.35 -23.33
C ILE A 366 -21.08 -13.50 -23.93
N ASP A 367 -22.10 -12.91 -23.33
CA ASP A 367 -23.49 -12.95 -23.85
C ASP A 367 -23.57 -12.39 -25.28
N THR A 368 -22.87 -11.28 -25.53
CA THR A 368 -22.83 -10.67 -26.88
C THR A 368 -22.15 -11.59 -27.89
N LEU A 369 -21.07 -12.28 -27.50
CA LEU A 369 -20.37 -13.23 -28.37
C LEU A 369 -21.22 -14.48 -28.65
N ILE A 370 -21.93 -14.99 -27.66
CA ILE A 370 -22.86 -16.12 -27.80
C ILE A 370 -23.99 -15.74 -28.76
N GLN A 371 -24.57 -14.56 -28.61
CA GLN A 371 -25.66 -14.09 -29.48
C GLN A 371 -25.19 -13.85 -30.93
N ASN A 372 -24.03 -13.19 -31.12
CA ASN A 372 -23.50 -12.88 -32.44
C ASN A 372 -23.03 -14.11 -33.22
N ASN A 373 -22.51 -15.13 -32.55
CA ASN A 373 -22.01 -16.34 -33.19
C ASN A 373 -23.05 -17.47 -33.23
N LYS A 374 -24.30 -17.20 -32.80
CA LYS A 374 -25.35 -18.23 -32.70
C LYS A 374 -24.93 -19.50 -31.96
N LEU A 375 -23.97 -19.36 -31.04
CA LEU A 375 -23.47 -20.44 -30.18
C LEU A 375 -24.47 -20.62 -29.04
N GLY A 376 -25.32 -21.62 -29.17
CA GLY A 376 -26.16 -22.09 -28.05
C GLY A 376 -27.66 -21.97 -28.24
N THR A 377 -28.25 -23.03 -28.72
CA THR A 377 -29.64 -23.39 -28.43
C THR A 377 -29.77 -24.24 -27.16
N ASN A 378 -28.68 -24.77 -26.63
CA ASN A 378 -28.62 -25.49 -25.35
C ASN A 378 -27.45 -24.98 -24.54
N ASN A 379 -27.68 -24.46 -23.35
CA ASN A 379 -26.78 -23.82 -22.39
C ASN A 379 -25.50 -24.63 -21.99
N LEU A 380 -24.98 -25.47 -22.86
CA LEU A 380 -23.78 -26.26 -22.65
C LEU A 380 -22.71 -25.87 -23.69
N LEU A 381 -21.77 -25.01 -23.28
CA LEU A 381 -20.48 -24.90 -23.96
C LEU A 381 -19.64 -26.10 -23.58
N THR A 382 -19.53 -27.09 -24.46
CA THR A 382 -18.52 -28.16 -24.36
C THR A 382 -17.19 -27.59 -24.85
N PHE A 383 -16.20 -27.49 -23.98
CA PHE A 383 -14.83 -27.25 -24.35
C PHE A 383 -14.16 -28.60 -24.61
N ASP A 384 -13.76 -28.86 -25.86
CA ASP A 384 -12.88 -29.96 -26.22
C ASP A 384 -11.43 -29.61 -25.88
#